data_385957b4fc15e66cebded6efbaa9f435
#
_entry.id   385957b4fc15e66cebded6efbaa9f435
#
_cell.length_a   1.000
_cell.length_b   1.000
_cell.length_c   1.000
_cell.angle_alpha   90.00
_cell.angle_beta   90.00
_cell.angle_gamma   90.00
#
_symmetry.space_group_name_H-M   'P 1'
#
loop_
_entity.id
_entity.type
_entity.pdbx_description
1 polymer ?
#
loop_
_entity_poly.entity_id
_entity_poly.type
_entity_poly.pdbx_seq_one_letter_code
_entity_poly.pdbx_strand_id
1 'polypeptide(L)'
;VSVGVRGAGCVATGSVARTLVEFGWVRELNEGVQRIYDEMASFFLNDPVFSEPNDASVQLTLENSITSRVLRQHDAMVGDMGQEVYGSLNEYELAAIQYVYGKGRITVKELSDHLQRSAKISRSVLKALVGKGLLVWHGSHSNDPSQHYTLRKS
;
A
#
# COMPACT_ATOMS: atom_id res chain seq x y z
N VAL A 1 16.92 7.66 -0.29
CA VAL A 1 17.30 8.41 0.93
C VAL A 1 17.21 7.43 2.09
N SER A 2 18.36 7.07 2.69
CA SER A 2 18.42 6.21 3.88
C SER A 2 18.27 7.11 5.11
N VAL A 3 17.23 6.91 5.90
CA VAL A 3 17.03 7.61 7.18
C VAL A 3 17.43 6.64 8.29
N GLY A 4 18.60 6.86 8.88
CA GLY A 4 19.05 6.12 10.04
C GLY A 4 18.48 6.73 11.33
N VAL A 5 17.61 6.03 12.02
CA VAL A 5 17.19 6.40 13.38
C VAL A 5 18.11 5.72 14.38
N ARG A 6 18.94 6.52 15.07
CA ARG A 6 19.76 6.03 16.18
C ARG A 6 18.94 6.12 17.46
N GLY A 7 18.42 4.99 17.91
CA GLY A 7 17.86 4.87 19.25
C GLY A 7 18.92 4.30 20.19
N ALA A 8 19.27 5.01 21.25
CA ALA A 8 20.04 4.43 22.34
C ALA A 8 19.13 3.43 23.07
N GLY A 9 19.23 2.16 22.70
CA GLY A 9 18.50 1.08 23.36
C GLY A 9 19.13 0.81 24.73
N CYS A 10 18.47 1.26 25.79
CA CYS A 10 18.71 0.71 27.11
C CYS A 10 18.26 -0.76 27.08
N VAL A 11 19.17 -1.70 27.22
CA VAL A 11 18.84 -3.11 27.45
C VAL A 11 18.18 -3.20 28.81
N ALA A 12 16.86 -3.00 28.86
CA ALA A 12 16.08 -3.33 30.03
C ALA A 12 16.22 -4.83 30.24
N THR A 13 16.86 -5.24 31.34
CA THR A 13 16.91 -6.63 31.75
C THR A 13 15.47 -7.19 31.67
N GLY A 14 15.29 -8.41 31.19
CA GLY A 14 13.97 -9.00 30.88
C GLY A 14 12.94 -8.92 32.01
N SER A 15 13.37 -8.71 33.27
CA SER A 15 12.52 -8.45 34.44
C SER A 15 11.85 -7.07 34.40
N VAL A 16 12.57 -6.01 33.99
CA VAL A 16 12.01 -4.64 33.92
C VAL A 16 11.00 -4.54 32.78
N ALA A 17 11.31 -5.12 31.62
CA ALA A 17 10.40 -5.15 30.49
C ALA A 17 9.08 -5.90 30.86
N ARG A 18 9.20 -7.04 31.53
CA ARG A 18 8.05 -7.83 32.00
C ARG A 18 7.17 -7.07 33.00
N THR A 19 7.80 -6.38 33.96
CA THR A 19 7.08 -5.54 34.94
C THR A 19 6.32 -4.39 34.25
N LEU A 20 6.91 -3.74 33.23
CA LEU A 20 6.26 -2.67 32.49
C LEU A 20 5.07 -3.18 31.67
N VAL A 21 5.14 -4.41 31.14
CA VAL A 21 4.03 -5.07 30.46
C VAL A 21 2.90 -5.40 31.44
N GLU A 22 3.22 -5.93 32.64
CA GLU A 22 2.24 -6.25 33.69
C GLU A 22 1.47 -5.00 34.17
N PHE A 23 2.12 -3.85 34.23
CA PHE A 23 1.49 -2.57 34.55
C PHE A 23 0.74 -1.94 33.36
N GLY A 24 0.77 -2.56 32.18
CA GLY A 24 0.11 -2.05 30.96
C GLY A 24 0.73 -0.76 30.41
N TRP A 25 1.94 -0.41 30.84
CA TRP A 25 2.66 0.79 30.38
C TRP A 25 3.40 0.56 29.06
N VAL A 26 3.69 -0.67 28.73
CA VAL A 26 4.30 -1.09 27.44
C VAL A 26 3.48 -2.26 26.91
N ARG A 27 3.07 -2.20 25.66
CA ARG A 27 2.52 -3.36 24.95
C ARG A 27 3.64 -4.28 24.52
N GLU A 28 3.32 -5.55 24.24
CA GLU A 28 4.33 -6.53 23.85
C GLU A 28 5.21 -6.02 22.71
N LEU A 29 6.52 -6.17 22.86
CA LEU A 29 7.57 -5.66 21.97
C LEU A 29 7.44 -6.12 20.50
N ASN A 30 6.70 -7.18 20.22
CA ASN A 30 6.52 -7.73 18.88
C ASN A 30 5.52 -6.95 18.02
N GLU A 31 4.51 -6.29 18.59
CA GLU A 31 3.50 -5.55 17.82
C GLU A 31 4.11 -4.39 17.01
N GLY A 32 5.09 -3.68 17.59
CA GLY A 32 5.72 -2.55 16.91
C GLY A 32 6.57 -2.97 15.72
N VAL A 33 7.30 -4.06 15.85
CA VAL A 33 8.14 -4.61 14.76
C VAL A 33 7.25 -5.15 13.66
N GLN A 34 6.23 -5.96 14.00
CA GLN A 34 5.29 -6.50 13.02
C GLN A 34 4.58 -5.37 12.26
N ARG A 35 4.15 -4.34 12.96
CA ARG A 35 3.52 -3.17 12.35
C ARG A 35 4.43 -2.46 11.33
N ILE A 36 5.74 -2.37 11.62
CA ILE A 36 6.70 -1.80 10.65
C ILE A 36 6.74 -2.64 9.38
N TYR A 37 6.80 -3.97 9.48
CA TYR A 37 6.75 -4.86 8.32
C TYR A 37 5.45 -4.70 7.54
N ASP A 38 4.31 -4.71 8.23
CA ASP A 38 2.98 -4.58 7.60
C ASP A 38 2.81 -3.23 6.89
N GLU A 39 3.26 -2.14 7.52
CA GLU A 39 3.22 -0.80 6.93
C GLU A 39 4.14 -0.73 5.70
N MET A 40 5.38 -1.23 5.79
CA MET A 40 6.29 -1.26 4.64
C MET A 40 5.71 -2.07 3.47
N ALA A 41 5.15 -3.25 3.75
CA ALA A 41 4.48 -4.08 2.75
C ALA A 41 3.27 -3.37 2.14
N SER A 42 2.45 -2.68 2.94
CA SER A 42 1.26 -1.95 2.47
C SER A 42 1.59 -0.83 1.48
N PHE A 43 2.79 -0.26 1.58
CA PHE A 43 3.30 0.75 0.66
C PHE A 43 4.20 0.19 -0.46
N PHE A 44 4.24 -1.13 -0.62
CA PHE A 44 5.11 -1.81 -1.60
C PHE A 44 6.60 -1.46 -1.44
N LEU A 45 7.03 -1.20 -0.22
CA LEU A 45 8.44 -0.93 0.13
C LEU A 45 9.19 -2.23 0.42
N ASN A 46 10.52 -2.14 0.43
CA ASN A 46 11.36 -3.25 0.87
C ASN A 46 11.17 -3.50 2.36
N ASP A 47 11.40 -4.74 2.78
CA ASP A 47 11.34 -5.09 4.19
C ASP A 47 12.34 -4.25 5.01
N PRO A 48 11.98 -3.90 6.25
CA PRO A 48 12.86 -3.19 7.14
C PRO A 48 14.08 -4.05 7.48
N VAL A 49 15.27 -3.44 7.50
CA VAL A 49 16.50 -4.12 7.87
C VAL A 49 16.92 -3.66 9.26
N PHE A 50 16.99 -4.60 10.20
CA PHE A 50 17.52 -4.39 11.53
C PHE A 50 18.98 -4.88 11.58
N SER A 51 19.86 -4.08 12.14
CA SER A 51 21.28 -4.41 12.35
C SER A 51 21.75 -3.91 13.70
N GLU A 52 22.73 -4.61 14.25
CA GLU A 52 23.38 -4.24 15.50
C GLU A 52 24.85 -3.84 15.19
N PRO A 53 25.11 -2.57 14.86
CA PRO A 53 26.45 -2.13 14.51
C PRO A 53 27.42 -2.19 15.69
N ASN A 54 26.92 -2.25 16.90
CA ASN A 54 27.65 -2.49 18.14
C ASN A 54 26.69 -3.10 19.17
N ASP A 55 27.21 -3.73 20.21
CA ASP A 55 26.44 -4.44 21.24
C ASP A 55 25.51 -3.54 22.08
N ALA A 56 25.49 -2.24 21.80
CA ALA A 56 24.74 -1.25 22.58
C ALA A 56 23.64 -0.52 21.79
N SER A 57 23.49 -0.79 20.49
CA SER A 57 22.51 -0.09 19.66
C SER A 57 21.93 -0.96 18.56
N VAL A 58 20.63 -0.78 18.29
CA VAL A 58 19.93 -1.36 17.14
C VAL A 58 19.75 -0.27 16.10
N GLN A 59 20.14 -0.53 14.88
CA GLN A 59 19.92 0.34 13.73
C GLN A 59 18.78 -0.24 12.88
N LEU A 60 17.74 0.55 12.65
CA LEU A 60 16.68 0.26 11.71
C LEU A 60 16.91 1.04 10.41
N THR A 61 16.99 0.32 9.30
CA THR A 61 17.08 0.91 7.97
C THR A 61 15.77 0.70 7.22
N LEU A 62 15.14 1.79 6.81
CA LEU A 62 13.95 1.80 6.00
C LEU A 62 14.32 2.36 4.61
N GLU A 63 14.15 1.56 3.57
CA GLU A 63 14.43 1.98 2.20
C GLU A 63 13.16 2.46 1.51
N ASN A 64 13.20 3.67 0.95
CA ASN A 64 12.16 4.20 0.09
C ASN A 64 12.68 4.29 -1.35
N SER A 65 12.67 3.18 -2.06
CA SER A 65 13.01 3.12 -3.48
C SER A 65 11.75 3.19 -4.33
N ILE A 66 11.64 4.25 -5.15
CA ILE A 66 10.53 4.42 -6.10
C ILE A 66 10.50 3.26 -7.10
N THR A 67 11.66 2.85 -7.61
CA THR A 67 11.78 1.75 -8.58
C THR A 67 11.30 0.43 -8.00
N SER A 68 11.75 0.08 -6.79
CA SER A 68 11.33 -1.16 -6.12
C SER A 68 9.83 -1.17 -5.85
N ARG A 69 9.27 -0.02 -5.45
CA ARG A 69 7.83 0.13 -5.22
C ARG A 69 7.02 -0.10 -6.49
N VAL A 70 7.42 0.51 -7.61
CA VAL A 70 6.73 0.35 -8.90
C VAL A 70 6.78 -1.10 -9.37
N LEU A 71 7.93 -1.76 -9.25
CA LEU A 71 8.07 -3.18 -9.61
C LEU A 71 7.18 -4.08 -8.75
N ARG A 72 7.20 -3.93 -7.44
CA ARG A 72 6.36 -4.74 -6.54
C ARG A 72 4.87 -4.49 -6.73
N GLN A 73 4.47 -3.24 -6.98
CA GLN A 73 3.09 -2.91 -7.32
C GLN A 73 2.67 -3.58 -8.64
N HIS A 74 3.54 -3.59 -9.64
CA HIS A 74 3.33 -4.29 -10.89
C HIS A 74 3.17 -5.80 -10.66
N ASP A 75 4.08 -6.42 -9.91
CA ASP A 75 4.06 -7.86 -9.64
C ASP A 75 2.80 -8.25 -8.85
N ALA A 76 2.39 -7.44 -7.87
CA ALA A 76 1.14 -7.64 -7.14
C ALA A 76 -0.08 -7.57 -8.06
N MET A 77 -0.15 -6.57 -8.95
CA MET A 77 -1.23 -6.46 -9.94
C MET A 77 -1.30 -7.68 -10.87
N VAL A 78 -0.14 -8.13 -11.38
CA VAL A 78 -0.07 -9.33 -12.23
C VAL A 78 -0.47 -10.57 -11.44
N GLY A 79 -0.05 -10.70 -10.18
CA GLY A 79 -0.42 -11.82 -9.32
C GLY A 79 -1.92 -11.90 -9.05
N ASP A 80 -2.56 -10.76 -8.77
CA ASP A 80 -3.98 -10.70 -8.43
C ASP A 80 -4.92 -10.90 -9.63
N MET A 81 -4.58 -10.37 -10.80
CA MET A 81 -5.47 -10.41 -11.96
C MET A 81 -5.03 -11.40 -13.07
N GLY A 82 -3.82 -11.92 -12.99
CA GLY A 82 -3.25 -12.80 -14.00
C GLY A 82 -2.59 -12.05 -15.17
N GLN A 83 -1.55 -12.64 -15.73
CA GLN A 83 -0.74 -12.07 -16.82
C GLN A 83 -1.58 -11.77 -18.08
N GLU A 84 -2.53 -12.64 -18.43
CA GLU A 84 -3.37 -12.47 -19.62
C GLU A 84 -4.30 -11.25 -19.50
N VAL A 85 -4.93 -11.10 -18.34
CA VAL A 85 -5.82 -9.97 -18.07
C VAL A 85 -5.03 -8.68 -18.03
N TYR A 86 -3.88 -8.66 -17.34
CA TYR A 86 -2.99 -7.52 -17.28
C TYR A 86 -2.53 -7.08 -18.69
N GLY A 87 -2.12 -8.03 -19.55
CA GLY A 87 -1.70 -7.78 -20.91
C GLY A 87 -2.83 -7.31 -21.86
N SER A 88 -4.09 -7.52 -21.49
CA SER A 88 -5.26 -7.08 -22.27
C SER A 88 -5.73 -5.65 -21.92
N LEU A 89 -5.13 -5.02 -20.92
CA LEU A 89 -5.47 -3.66 -20.51
C LEU A 89 -4.84 -2.63 -21.42
N ASN A 90 -5.62 -1.64 -21.83
CA ASN A 90 -5.07 -0.48 -22.52
C ASN A 90 -4.41 0.49 -21.52
N GLU A 91 -3.68 1.47 -22.03
CA GLU A 91 -2.91 2.45 -21.24
C GLU A 91 -3.77 3.18 -20.20
N TYR A 92 -5.00 3.58 -20.55
CA TYR A 92 -5.90 4.26 -19.63
C TYR A 92 -6.49 3.34 -18.56
N GLU A 93 -6.80 2.10 -18.92
CA GLU A 93 -7.25 1.06 -18.00
C GLU A 93 -6.14 0.70 -17.00
N LEU A 94 -4.91 0.57 -17.48
CA LEU A 94 -3.76 0.30 -16.64
C LEU A 94 -3.50 1.44 -15.65
N ALA A 95 -3.52 2.69 -16.12
CA ALA A 95 -3.36 3.86 -15.25
C ALA A 95 -4.46 3.93 -14.18
N ALA A 96 -5.70 3.60 -14.53
CA ALA A 96 -6.81 3.55 -13.56
C ALA A 96 -6.60 2.47 -12.51
N ILE A 97 -6.20 1.26 -12.90
CA ILE A 97 -5.90 0.16 -11.98
C ILE A 97 -4.73 0.52 -11.06
N GLN A 98 -3.62 1.04 -11.58
CA GLN A 98 -2.48 1.49 -10.78
C GLN A 98 -2.87 2.54 -9.74
N TYR A 99 -3.75 3.49 -10.12
CA TYR A 99 -4.25 4.49 -9.18
C TYR A 99 -5.06 3.85 -8.04
N VAL A 100 -5.94 2.90 -8.37
CA VAL A 100 -6.76 2.22 -7.35
C VAL A 100 -5.90 1.36 -6.43
N TYR A 101 -4.88 0.68 -6.94
CA TYR A 101 -3.91 -0.05 -6.11
C TYR A 101 -3.19 0.85 -5.10
N GLY A 102 -2.84 2.07 -5.51
CA GLY A 102 -2.14 3.01 -4.63
C GLY A 102 -3.04 3.75 -3.63
N LYS A 103 -4.32 3.97 -3.99
CA LYS A 103 -5.26 4.80 -3.20
C LYS A 103 -6.42 4.03 -2.58
N GLY A 104 -6.63 2.77 -2.98
CA GLY A 104 -7.72 1.91 -2.54
C GLY A 104 -9.06 2.18 -3.24
N ARG A 105 -9.29 3.37 -3.78
CA ARG A 105 -10.51 3.76 -4.50
C ARG A 105 -10.22 4.82 -5.56
N ILE A 106 -11.15 4.99 -6.49
CA ILE A 106 -11.10 6.04 -7.52
C ILE A 106 -12.50 6.55 -7.87
N THR A 107 -12.60 7.85 -8.12
CA THR A 107 -13.80 8.50 -8.66
C THR A 107 -13.57 8.88 -10.12
N VAL A 108 -14.65 9.18 -10.86
CA VAL A 108 -14.56 9.67 -12.25
C VAL A 108 -13.73 10.96 -12.33
N LYS A 109 -13.87 11.86 -11.34
CA LYS A 109 -13.14 13.12 -11.29
C LYS A 109 -11.63 12.88 -11.10
N GLU A 110 -11.26 12.07 -10.11
CA GLU A 110 -9.85 11.73 -9.84
C GLU A 110 -9.18 11.10 -11.05
N LEU A 111 -9.86 10.18 -11.74
CA LEU A 111 -9.31 9.59 -12.96
C LEU A 111 -9.20 10.62 -14.10
N SER A 112 -10.18 11.52 -14.23
CA SER A 112 -10.14 12.60 -15.23
C SER A 112 -8.94 13.51 -15.01
N ASP A 113 -8.69 13.89 -13.78
CA ASP A 113 -7.56 14.74 -13.38
C ASP A 113 -6.23 14.00 -13.57
N HIS A 114 -6.18 12.70 -13.21
CA HIS A 114 -4.99 11.88 -13.35
C HIS A 114 -4.59 11.63 -14.82
N LEU A 115 -5.57 11.33 -15.67
CA LEU A 115 -5.34 11.08 -17.11
C LEU A 115 -5.24 12.36 -17.95
N GLN A 116 -5.58 13.52 -17.38
CA GLN A 116 -5.73 14.79 -18.13
C GLN A 116 -6.71 14.62 -19.32
N ARG A 117 -7.82 13.89 -19.08
CA ARG A 117 -8.86 13.58 -20.07
C ARG A 117 -10.24 13.98 -19.56
N SER A 118 -11.22 14.02 -20.46
CA SER A 118 -12.59 14.37 -20.11
C SER A 118 -13.25 13.32 -19.19
N ALA A 119 -14.17 13.76 -18.36
CA ALA A 119 -14.96 12.88 -17.48
C ALA A 119 -15.74 11.80 -18.27
N LYS A 120 -16.07 12.06 -19.54
CA LYS A 120 -16.73 11.08 -20.43
C LYS A 120 -15.81 9.89 -20.71
N ILE A 121 -14.54 10.16 -21.04
CA ILE A 121 -13.53 9.11 -21.28
C ILE A 121 -13.26 8.33 -19.99
N SER A 122 -13.02 9.02 -18.89
CA SER A 122 -12.76 8.38 -17.59
C SER A 122 -13.93 7.49 -17.13
N ARG A 123 -15.17 7.93 -17.34
CA ARG A 123 -16.34 7.10 -17.04
C ARG A 123 -16.40 5.86 -17.94
N SER A 124 -16.04 5.98 -19.21
CA SER A 124 -15.98 4.83 -20.15
C SER A 124 -14.93 3.81 -19.70
N VAL A 125 -13.74 4.27 -19.32
CA VAL A 125 -12.65 3.41 -18.83
C VAL A 125 -13.08 2.66 -17.56
N LEU A 126 -13.65 3.36 -16.57
CA LEU A 126 -14.10 2.73 -15.32
C LEU A 126 -15.22 1.72 -15.56
N LYS A 127 -16.17 2.01 -16.47
CA LYS A 127 -17.21 1.06 -16.86
C LYS A 127 -16.64 -0.17 -17.55
N ALA A 128 -15.64 -0.02 -18.42
CA ALA A 128 -14.97 -1.14 -19.07
C ALA A 128 -14.28 -2.04 -18.04
N LEU A 129 -13.59 -1.46 -17.05
CA LEU A 129 -12.95 -2.20 -15.96
C LEU A 129 -13.95 -2.94 -15.06
N VAL A 130 -15.12 -2.36 -14.81
CA VAL A 130 -16.23 -3.05 -14.13
C VAL A 130 -16.74 -4.20 -14.98
N GLY A 131 -16.91 -4.01 -16.31
CA GLY A 131 -17.30 -5.06 -17.24
C GLY A 131 -16.30 -6.22 -17.32
N LYS A 132 -15.00 -5.94 -17.19
CA LYS A 132 -13.94 -6.94 -17.09
C LYS A 132 -13.87 -7.61 -15.69
N GLY A 133 -14.69 -7.18 -14.73
CA GLY A 133 -14.74 -7.75 -13.39
C GLY A 133 -13.56 -7.35 -12.49
N LEU A 134 -12.77 -6.33 -12.86
CA LEU A 134 -11.61 -5.87 -12.12
C LEU A 134 -11.96 -4.81 -11.07
N LEU A 135 -12.98 -4.01 -11.34
CA LEU A 135 -13.47 -3.01 -10.41
C LEU A 135 -14.92 -3.29 -9.99
N VAL A 136 -15.26 -2.84 -8.80
CA VAL A 136 -16.63 -2.81 -8.27
C VAL A 136 -17.05 -1.35 -8.14
N TRP A 137 -18.21 -1.02 -8.69
CA TRP A 137 -18.80 0.29 -8.55
C TRP A 137 -19.61 0.37 -7.25
N HIS A 138 -19.46 1.48 -6.54
CA HIS A 138 -20.19 1.81 -5.32
C HIS A 138 -20.93 3.13 -5.55
N GLY A 139 -22.24 3.09 -5.44
CA GLY A 139 -23.11 4.25 -5.57
C GLY A 139 -24.57 3.84 -5.47
N SER A 140 -25.46 4.80 -5.20
CA SER A 140 -26.90 4.58 -5.16
C SER A 140 -27.55 4.78 -6.55
N HIS A 141 -27.00 5.69 -7.36
CA HIS A 141 -27.45 5.99 -8.72
C HIS A 141 -26.34 6.64 -9.55
N SER A 142 -26.52 6.74 -10.87
CA SER A 142 -25.50 7.21 -11.82
C SER A 142 -24.97 8.63 -11.59
N ASN A 143 -25.73 9.48 -10.89
CA ASN A 143 -25.37 10.86 -10.55
C ASN A 143 -25.05 11.03 -9.06
N ASP A 144 -24.81 9.95 -8.34
CA ASP A 144 -24.42 9.98 -6.93
C ASP A 144 -23.07 10.68 -6.79
N PRO A 145 -22.97 11.80 -6.03
CA PRO A 145 -21.70 12.48 -5.82
C PRO A 145 -20.70 11.67 -5.01
N SER A 146 -21.15 10.68 -4.25
CA SER A 146 -20.31 9.78 -3.45
C SER A 146 -19.87 8.53 -4.22
N GLN A 147 -20.29 8.36 -5.48
CA GLN A 147 -19.93 7.20 -6.28
C GLN A 147 -18.41 7.05 -6.43
N HIS A 148 -17.94 5.84 -6.25
CA HIS A 148 -16.53 5.50 -6.40
C HIS A 148 -16.38 4.04 -6.85
N TYR A 149 -15.16 3.69 -7.24
CA TYR A 149 -14.82 2.35 -7.68
C TYR A 149 -13.68 1.81 -6.83
N THR A 150 -13.74 0.54 -6.48
CA THR A 150 -12.70 -0.18 -5.73
C THR A 150 -12.27 -1.42 -6.49
N LEU A 151 -11.09 -1.96 -6.16
CA LEU A 151 -10.69 -3.27 -6.68
C LEU A 151 -11.68 -4.36 -6.23
N ARG A 152 -11.95 -5.28 -7.12
CA ARG A 152 -12.65 -6.50 -6.76
C ARG A 152 -11.69 -7.39 -5.96
N LYS A 153 -11.98 -7.61 -4.70
CA LYS A 153 -11.25 -8.60 -3.90
C LYS A 153 -11.62 -10.00 -4.40
N SER A 154 -10.62 -10.77 -4.77
CA SER A 154 -10.74 -12.18 -5.12
C SER A 154 -11.11 -13.02 -3.91
#